data_edd2c836eebb5f2604e8cff9664105e5
#
_entry.id   edd2c836eebb5f2604e8cff9664105e5
#
_cell.length_a   1.000
_cell.length_b   1.000
_cell.length_c   1.000
_cell.angle_alpha   90.00
_cell.angle_beta   90.00
_cell.angle_gamma   90.00
#
_symmetry.space_group_name_H-M   'P 1'
#
loop_
_entity.id
_entity.type
_entity.pdbx_description
1 polymer ?
#
loop_
_entity_poly.entity_id
_entity_poly.type
_entity_poly.pdbx_seq_one_letter_code
_entity_poly.pdbx_strand_id
1 'polypeptide(L)'
;MSPLCLLDRALKLKDKGLVKFIGISGHNRKLFPKLAQEGLFDLFHIRYNAAHRGAEKETFPYLTGEKRPGNVTYTATRWGHLLNLKKMPTGEPPLAARDCYRFSLSNPSVDVCLCGPQNISQMKDALKALDLGPLDEKEMNRVKMIGDHVHQSVRSFF
;
A
#
# COMPACT_ATOMS: atom_id res chain seq x y z
N MET A 1 -10.70 20.79 16.04
CA MET A 1 -11.93 20.21 15.46
C MET A 1 -11.92 18.72 15.75
N SER A 2 -13.00 18.18 16.34
CA SER A 2 -13.09 16.74 16.68
C SER A 2 -13.11 15.90 15.40
N PRO A 3 -12.49 14.69 15.37
CA PRO A 3 -12.58 13.77 14.23
C PRO A 3 -14.03 13.44 13.82
N LEU A 4 -14.94 13.34 14.77
CA LEU A 4 -16.39 13.14 14.51
C LEU A 4 -16.98 14.29 13.70
N CYS A 5 -16.61 15.53 13.98
CA CYS A 5 -17.08 16.70 13.24
C CYS A 5 -16.60 16.69 11.76
N LEU A 6 -15.43 16.12 11.44
CA LEU A 6 -14.95 15.99 10.06
C LEU A 6 -15.72 14.92 9.29
N LEU A 7 -15.98 13.78 9.91
CA LEU A 7 -16.77 12.70 9.29
C LEU A 7 -18.19 13.17 8.98
N ASP A 8 -18.87 13.83 9.94
CA ASP A 8 -20.22 14.37 9.74
C ASP A 8 -20.29 15.34 8.56
N ARG A 9 -19.25 16.19 8.40
CA ARG A 9 -19.18 17.10 7.25
C ARG A 9 -18.98 16.36 5.94
N ALA A 10 -18.12 15.34 5.92
CA ALA A 10 -17.90 14.53 4.73
C ALA A 10 -19.17 13.78 4.31
N LEU A 11 -19.90 13.20 5.26
CA LEU A 11 -21.18 12.55 5.03
C LEU A 11 -22.21 13.51 4.44
N LYS A 12 -22.33 14.74 5.00
CA LYS A 12 -23.21 15.79 4.44
C LYS A 12 -22.85 16.18 3.01
N LEU A 13 -21.58 16.15 2.63
CA LEU A 13 -21.15 16.41 1.24
C LEU A 13 -21.55 15.24 0.33
N LYS A 14 -21.45 14.01 0.81
CA LYS A 14 -21.89 12.80 0.10
C LYS A 14 -23.40 12.83 -0.12
N ASP A 15 -24.20 13.15 0.92
CA ASP A 15 -25.65 13.26 0.86
C ASP A 15 -26.11 14.34 -0.14
N LYS A 16 -25.34 15.43 -0.27
CA LYS A 16 -25.60 16.48 -1.26
C LYS A 16 -25.14 16.12 -2.69
N GLY A 17 -24.57 14.92 -2.89
CA GLY A 17 -24.03 14.48 -4.18
C GLY A 17 -22.76 15.20 -4.65
N LEU A 18 -22.13 16.00 -3.77
CA LEU A 18 -20.89 16.73 -4.10
C LEU A 18 -19.65 15.85 -4.11
N VAL A 19 -19.68 14.74 -3.37
CA VAL A 19 -18.67 13.67 -3.42
C VAL A 19 -19.38 12.32 -3.54
N LYS A 20 -18.77 11.39 -4.28
CA LYS A 20 -19.33 10.04 -4.46
C LYS A 20 -18.83 9.07 -3.38
N PHE A 21 -17.56 9.19 -3.02
CA PHE A 21 -16.87 8.27 -2.12
C PHE A 21 -16.13 9.03 -1.04
N ILE A 22 -16.11 8.45 0.15
CA ILE A 22 -15.35 8.96 1.30
C ILE A 22 -14.27 7.93 1.64
N GLY A 23 -13.03 8.38 1.71
CA GLY A 23 -11.90 7.55 2.08
C GLY A 23 -11.20 8.04 3.33
N ILE A 24 -10.45 7.13 3.96
CA ILE A 24 -9.60 7.46 5.10
C ILE A 24 -8.19 6.90 4.91
N SER A 25 -7.19 7.66 5.32
CA SER A 25 -5.80 7.20 5.42
C SER A 25 -5.35 7.21 6.87
N GLY A 26 -4.44 6.30 7.22
CA GLY A 26 -3.90 6.26 8.57
C GLY A 26 -2.73 5.30 8.72
N HIS A 27 -1.98 5.47 9.82
CA HIS A 27 -0.86 4.59 10.16
C HIS A 27 -1.23 3.53 11.20
N ASN A 28 -2.32 3.73 11.94
CA ASN A 28 -2.82 2.75 12.91
C ASN A 28 -3.65 1.68 12.19
N ARG A 29 -2.97 0.64 11.72
CA ARG A 29 -3.59 -0.45 10.95
C ARG A 29 -4.67 -1.22 11.72
N LYS A 30 -4.56 -1.29 13.05
CA LYS A 30 -5.54 -1.98 13.92
C LYS A 30 -6.90 -1.26 13.97
N LEU A 31 -6.97 -0.02 13.52
CA LEU A 31 -8.22 0.72 13.45
C LEU A 31 -9.08 0.32 12.25
N PHE A 32 -8.46 -0.04 11.11
CA PHE A 32 -9.16 -0.31 9.87
C PHE A 32 -10.17 -1.47 9.92
N PRO A 33 -9.91 -2.59 10.64
CA PRO A 33 -10.93 -3.63 10.80
C PRO A 33 -12.25 -3.11 11.40
N LYS A 34 -12.17 -2.27 12.43
CA LYS A 34 -13.33 -1.65 13.03
C LYS A 34 -14.04 -0.71 12.06
N LEU A 35 -13.29 0.15 11.37
CA LEU A 35 -13.85 1.07 10.38
C LEU A 35 -14.50 0.33 9.18
N ALA A 36 -13.98 -0.83 8.80
CA ALA A 36 -14.59 -1.67 7.78
C ALA A 36 -15.95 -2.21 8.22
N GLN A 37 -16.07 -2.64 9.50
CA GLN A 37 -17.33 -3.10 10.08
C GLN A 37 -18.38 -1.99 10.21
N GLU A 38 -17.95 -0.76 10.50
CA GLU A 38 -18.84 0.40 10.61
C GLU A 38 -19.42 0.82 9.26
N GLY A 39 -18.80 0.47 8.12
CA GLY A 39 -19.30 0.72 6.77
C GLY A 39 -19.41 2.21 6.40
N LEU A 40 -18.66 3.09 7.10
CA LEU A 40 -18.72 4.54 6.91
C LEU A 40 -17.81 5.06 5.81
N PHE A 41 -16.86 4.23 5.37
CA PHE A 41 -15.85 4.60 4.39
C PHE A 41 -15.92 3.69 3.17
N ASP A 42 -15.84 4.29 2.00
CA ASP A 42 -15.87 3.57 0.73
C ASP A 42 -14.48 3.06 0.34
N LEU A 43 -13.40 3.70 0.84
CA LEU A 43 -12.04 3.28 0.54
C LEU A 43 -11.06 3.59 1.68
N PHE A 44 -10.03 2.77 1.75
CA PHE A 44 -8.91 2.92 2.67
C PHE A 44 -7.61 3.19 1.92
N HIS A 45 -6.80 4.14 2.42
CA HIS A 45 -5.43 4.34 2.01
C HIS A 45 -4.48 3.73 3.04
N ILE A 46 -3.81 2.64 2.68
CA ILE A 46 -2.99 1.84 3.60
C ILE A 46 -1.54 1.80 3.11
N ARG A 47 -0.60 2.14 4.00
CA ARG A 47 0.81 1.95 3.69
C ARG A 47 1.14 0.47 3.63
N TYR A 48 1.54 0.01 2.44
CA TYR A 48 1.92 -1.38 2.21
C TYR A 48 3.06 -1.48 1.18
N ASN A 49 4.10 -2.21 1.52
CA ASN A 49 5.24 -2.53 0.66
C ASN A 49 6.04 -3.69 1.26
N ALA A 50 7.01 -4.22 0.54
CA ALA A 50 7.83 -5.36 0.96
C ALA A 50 8.48 -5.19 2.35
N ALA A 51 8.83 -3.94 2.73
CA ALA A 51 9.42 -3.63 4.04
C ALA A 51 8.39 -3.29 5.13
N HIS A 52 7.10 -3.10 4.79
CA HIS A 52 6.03 -2.77 5.73
C HIS A 52 4.81 -3.64 5.46
N ARG A 53 4.88 -4.91 5.87
CA ARG A 53 3.86 -5.93 5.61
C ARG A 53 2.84 -6.12 6.73
N GLY A 54 2.86 -5.30 7.77
CA GLY A 54 1.95 -5.47 8.92
C GLY A 54 0.46 -5.49 8.56
N ALA A 55 0.07 -4.85 7.45
CA ALA A 55 -1.31 -4.89 6.97
C ALA A 55 -1.81 -6.29 6.62
N GLU A 56 -0.92 -7.21 6.19
CA GLU A 56 -1.25 -8.60 5.88
C GLU A 56 -1.87 -9.35 7.07
N LYS A 57 -1.50 -8.97 8.29
CA LYS A 57 -2.01 -9.57 9.53
C LYS A 57 -3.05 -8.71 10.24
N GLU A 58 -2.88 -7.39 10.19
CA GLU A 58 -3.63 -6.46 11.04
C GLU A 58 -4.85 -5.86 10.33
N THR A 59 -4.95 -5.92 9.00
CA THR A 59 -5.99 -5.22 8.24
C THR A 59 -6.61 -6.08 7.14
N PHE A 60 -5.81 -6.62 6.25
CA PHE A 60 -6.28 -7.30 5.03
C PHE A 60 -7.21 -8.50 5.29
N PRO A 61 -7.01 -9.34 6.33
CA PRO A 61 -7.93 -10.43 6.63
C PRO A 61 -9.36 -9.99 6.96
N TYR A 62 -9.54 -8.71 7.30
CA TYR A 62 -10.84 -8.13 7.64
C TYR A 62 -11.49 -7.37 6.47
N LEU A 63 -10.77 -7.22 5.34
CA LEU A 63 -11.30 -6.61 4.13
C LEU A 63 -11.86 -7.70 3.20
N THR A 64 -12.98 -8.28 3.60
CA THR A 64 -13.62 -9.41 2.92
C THR A 64 -15.05 -9.08 2.52
N GLY A 65 -15.59 -9.87 1.57
CA GLY A 65 -16.95 -9.70 1.07
C GLY A 65 -17.09 -8.62 0.00
N GLU A 66 -18.23 -8.64 -0.71
CA GLU A 66 -18.49 -7.76 -1.85
C GLU A 66 -18.62 -6.28 -1.49
N LYS A 67 -19.02 -5.98 -0.26
CA LYS A 67 -19.22 -4.62 0.24
C LYS A 67 -18.03 -4.08 1.03
N ARG A 68 -16.87 -4.74 0.97
CA ARG A 68 -15.68 -4.24 1.64
C ARG A 68 -15.24 -2.88 1.07
N PRO A 69 -14.64 -2.00 1.87
CA PRO A 69 -14.00 -0.79 1.36
C PRO A 69 -12.91 -1.12 0.32
N GLY A 70 -12.80 -0.29 -0.72
CA GLY A 70 -11.68 -0.37 -1.65
C GLY A 70 -10.36 -0.12 -0.92
N ASN A 71 -9.32 -0.88 -1.25
CA ASN A 71 -8.01 -0.77 -0.62
C ASN A 71 -6.98 -0.20 -1.58
N VAL A 72 -6.58 1.04 -1.34
CA VAL A 72 -5.55 1.77 -2.08
C VAL A 72 -4.26 1.75 -1.28
N THR A 73 -3.21 1.14 -1.83
CA THR A 73 -1.90 1.10 -1.17
C THR A 73 -0.97 2.20 -1.67
N TYR A 74 -0.07 2.66 -0.82
CA TYR A 74 0.89 3.70 -1.13
C TYR A 74 2.29 3.39 -0.58
N THR A 75 3.30 4.14 -1.06
CA THR A 75 4.73 3.98 -0.74
C THR A 75 5.31 2.61 -1.11
N ALA A 76 4.89 2.04 -2.25
CA ALA A 76 5.35 0.72 -2.72
C ALA A 76 6.88 0.59 -2.75
N THR A 77 7.62 1.63 -3.18
CA THR A 77 9.10 1.66 -3.22
C THR A 77 9.75 2.02 -1.89
N ARG A 78 8.94 2.28 -0.83
CA ARG A 78 9.42 2.83 0.45
C ARG A 78 10.27 4.08 0.25
N TRP A 79 9.74 5.11 -0.42
CA TRP A 79 10.46 6.35 -0.75
C TRP A 79 11.81 6.11 -1.46
N GLY A 80 11.89 5.06 -2.29
CA GLY A 80 13.08 4.68 -3.02
C GLY A 80 14.11 3.84 -2.24
N HIS A 81 13.88 3.55 -0.96
CA HIS A 81 14.81 2.71 -0.18
C HIS A 81 14.96 1.30 -0.75
N LEU A 82 13.90 0.70 -1.29
CA LEU A 82 13.92 -0.60 -1.94
C LEU A 82 14.64 -0.60 -3.31
N LEU A 83 14.89 0.58 -3.86
CA LEU A 83 15.58 0.79 -5.14
C LEU A 83 17.04 1.22 -4.95
N ASN A 84 17.51 1.36 -3.71
CA ASN A 84 18.83 1.93 -3.41
C ASN A 84 19.84 0.83 -3.10
N LEU A 85 20.85 0.66 -3.96
CA LEU A 85 21.90 -0.34 -3.80
C LEU A 85 22.57 -0.31 -2.42
N LYS A 86 22.77 0.88 -1.83
CA LYS A 86 23.39 1.04 -0.50
C LYS A 86 22.54 0.49 0.65
N LYS A 87 21.28 0.13 0.39
CA LYS A 87 20.33 -0.42 1.36
C LYS A 87 20.06 -1.91 1.16
N MET A 88 20.72 -2.53 0.18
CA MET A 88 20.51 -3.94 -0.14
C MET A 88 21.37 -4.85 0.74
N PRO A 89 20.93 -6.09 0.93
CA PRO A 89 21.81 -7.15 1.46
C PRO A 89 23.06 -7.30 0.61
N THR A 90 24.17 -7.74 1.21
CA THR A 90 25.43 -7.96 0.50
C THR A 90 25.24 -8.92 -0.68
N GLY A 91 25.66 -8.51 -1.87
CA GLY A 91 25.53 -9.30 -3.09
C GLY A 91 24.18 -9.23 -3.81
N GLU A 92 23.17 -8.57 -3.21
CA GLU A 92 21.86 -8.42 -3.84
C GLU A 92 21.75 -7.12 -4.65
N PRO A 93 21.30 -7.17 -5.90
CA PRO A 93 20.93 -5.96 -6.63
C PRO A 93 19.63 -5.34 -6.07
N PRO A 94 19.45 -4.01 -6.22
CA PRO A 94 18.21 -3.37 -5.80
C PRO A 94 17.00 -3.91 -6.57
N LEU A 95 15.81 -3.76 -5.97
CA LEU A 95 14.56 -4.04 -6.67
C LEU A 95 14.34 -3.01 -7.79
N ALA A 96 13.69 -3.42 -8.87
CA ALA A 96 13.12 -2.47 -9.81
C ALA A 96 11.79 -1.92 -9.25
N ALA A 97 11.44 -0.69 -9.65
CA ALA A 97 10.19 -0.07 -9.18
C ALA A 97 8.96 -0.92 -9.55
N ARG A 98 8.93 -1.49 -10.76
CA ARG A 98 7.88 -2.42 -11.21
C ARG A 98 7.69 -3.61 -10.27
N ASP A 99 8.77 -4.17 -9.71
CA ASP A 99 8.67 -5.33 -8.81
C ASP A 99 8.08 -4.95 -7.45
N CYS A 100 8.34 -3.72 -6.99
CA CYS A 100 7.67 -3.16 -5.80
C CYS A 100 6.17 -2.99 -6.01
N TYR A 101 5.74 -2.56 -7.20
CA TYR A 101 4.31 -2.44 -7.55
C TYR A 101 3.68 -3.82 -7.73
N ARG A 102 4.34 -4.75 -8.42
CA ARG A 102 3.90 -6.16 -8.54
C ARG A 102 3.71 -6.80 -7.17
N PHE A 103 4.66 -6.58 -6.23
CA PHE A 103 4.53 -7.06 -4.85
C PHE A 103 3.21 -6.61 -4.22
N SER A 104 2.89 -5.32 -4.31
CA SER A 104 1.66 -4.79 -3.73
C SER A 104 0.42 -5.35 -4.43
N LEU A 105 0.42 -5.40 -5.77
CA LEU A 105 -0.70 -5.86 -6.58
C LEU A 105 -0.87 -7.40 -6.57
N SER A 106 0.15 -8.16 -6.17
CA SER A 106 0.03 -9.62 -5.97
C SER A 106 -0.83 -9.98 -4.75
N ASN A 107 -1.13 -9.03 -3.86
CA ASN A 107 -2.00 -9.30 -2.73
C ASN A 107 -3.46 -9.07 -3.11
N PRO A 108 -4.34 -10.09 -3.00
CA PRO A 108 -5.74 -9.99 -3.44
C PRO A 108 -6.58 -8.97 -2.67
N SER A 109 -6.10 -8.51 -1.52
CA SER A 109 -6.76 -7.44 -0.76
C SER A 109 -6.41 -6.03 -1.27
N VAL A 110 -5.54 -5.90 -2.27
CA VAL A 110 -5.12 -4.60 -2.84
C VAL A 110 -5.85 -4.37 -4.16
N ASP A 111 -6.63 -3.31 -4.24
CA ASP A 111 -7.35 -2.93 -5.45
C ASP A 111 -6.54 -1.96 -6.32
N VAL A 112 -5.82 -1.04 -5.67
CA VAL A 112 -5.01 -0.01 -6.34
C VAL A 112 -3.68 0.16 -5.63
N CYS A 113 -2.60 0.31 -6.39
CA CYS A 113 -1.29 0.69 -5.88
C CYS A 113 -0.90 2.06 -6.46
N LEU A 114 -0.75 3.07 -5.59
CA LEU A 114 -0.33 4.39 -6.03
C LEU A 114 1.15 4.40 -6.41
N CYS A 115 1.44 5.03 -7.55
CA CYS A 115 2.81 5.30 -7.97
C CYS A 115 3.06 6.81 -8.12
N GLY A 116 4.31 7.24 -7.93
CA GLY A 116 4.73 8.64 -8.05
C GLY A 116 5.99 8.77 -8.90
N PRO A 117 5.95 8.48 -10.22
CA PRO A 117 7.08 8.63 -11.11
C PRO A 117 7.39 10.11 -11.33
N GLN A 118 8.68 10.45 -11.37
CA GLN A 118 9.16 11.82 -11.59
C GLN A 118 9.38 12.14 -13.08
N ASN A 119 9.40 11.11 -13.94
CA ASN A 119 9.63 11.25 -15.37
C ASN A 119 9.01 10.08 -16.15
N ILE A 120 8.99 10.23 -17.49
CA ILE A 120 8.41 9.25 -18.42
C ILE A 120 9.07 7.87 -18.30
N SER A 121 10.38 7.81 -18.11
CA SER A 121 11.10 6.52 -17.98
C SER A 121 10.63 5.74 -16.74
N GLN A 122 10.49 6.42 -15.61
CA GLN A 122 9.97 5.83 -14.38
C GLN A 122 8.51 5.40 -14.52
N MET A 123 7.68 6.20 -15.23
CA MET A 123 6.30 5.83 -15.52
C MET A 123 6.24 4.56 -16.36
N LYS A 124 7.04 4.49 -17.43
CA LYS A 124 7.12 3.29 -18.28
C LYS A 124 7.57 2.05 -17.52
N ASP A 125 8.52 2.18 -16.58
CA ASP A 125 8.92 1.06 -15.74
C ASP A 125 7.83 0.66 -14.76
N ALA A 126 7.12 1.60 -14.16
CA ALA A 126 5.99 1.31 -13.27
C ALA A 126 4.87 0.55 -13.99
N LEU A 127 4.52 0.97 -15.22
CA LEU A 127 3.46 0.33 -16.02
C LEU A 127 3.79 -1.11 -16.40
N LYS A 128 5.05 -1.49 -16.52
CA LYS A 128 5.45 -2.90 -16.75
C LYS A 128 4.94 -3.84 -15.65
N ALA A 129 4.61 -3.33 -14.47
CA ALA A 129 3.98 -4.13 -13.42
C ALA A 129 2.67 -4.77 -13.87
N LEU A 130 1.91 -4.10 -14.75
CA LEU A 130 0.64 -4.62 -15.29
C LEU A 130 0.88 -5.68 -16.35
N ASP A 131 1.89 -5.49 -17.21
CA ASP A 131 2.23 -6.43 -18.29
C ASP A 131 2.83 -7.73 -17.72
N LEU A 132 3.65 -7.63 -16.68
CA LEU A 132 4.33 -8.77 -16.05
C LEU A 132 3.41 -9.59 -15.12
N GLY A 133 2.32 -8.99 -14.65
CA GLY A 133 1.41 -9.62 -13.72
C GLY A 133 1.98 -9.88 -12.32
N PRO A 134 1.34 -10.75 -11.51
CA PRO A 134 1.77 -11.06 -10.15
C PRO A 134 3.21 -11.62 -10.10
N LEU A 135 3.86 -11.45 -8.94
CA LEU A 135 5.15 -12.09 -8.68
C LEU A 135 4.98 -13.60 -8.56
N ASP A 136 5.89 -14.37 -9.15
CA ASP A 136 6.01 -15.80 -8.86
C ASP A 136 6.57 -16.05 -7.44
N GLU A 137 6.62 -17.29 -7.00
CA GLU A 137 7.05 -17.66 -5.66
C GLU A 137 8.51 -17.26 -5.40
N LYS A 138 9.40 -17.44 -6.35
CA LYS A 138 10.83 -17.12 -6.26
C LYS A 138 11.03 -15.59 -6.18
N GLU A 139 10.37 -14.86 -7.06
CA GLU A 139 10.37 -13.39 -7.05
C GLU A 139 9.81 -12.86 -5.73
N MET A 140 8.66 -13.40 -5.26
CA MET A 140 8.03 -13.01 -4.02
C MET A 140 8.96 -13.22 -2.80
N ASN A 141 9.61 -14.37 -2.73
CA ASN A 141 10.54 -14.70 -1.65
C ASN A 141 11.74 -13.75 -1.66
N ARG A 142 12.30 -13.45 -2.82
CA ARG A 142 13.38 -12.48 -2.97
C ARG A 142 12.95 -11.08 -2.53
N VAL A 143 11.81 -10.60 -2.98
CA VAL A 143 11.28 -9.28 -2.64
C VAL A 143 11.00 -9.17 -1.14
N LYS A 144 10.48 -10.21 -0.50
CA LYS A 144 10.25 -10.27 0.94
C LYS A 144 11.56 -10.24 1.73
N MET A 145 12.56 -11.01 1.32
CA MET A 145 13.89 -11.05 1.95
C MET A 145 14.56 -9.67 1.93
N ILE A 146 14.56 -9.00 0.76
CA ILE A 146 15.07 -7.63 0.64
C ILE A 146 14.26 -6.66 1.50
N GLY A 147 12.94 -6.80 1.50
CA GLY A 147 12.04 -5.99 2.32
C GLY A 147 12.35 -6.08 3.81
N ASP A 148 12.60 -7.28 4.31
CA ASP A 148 12.95 -7.53 5.72
C ASP A 148 14.28 -6.89 6.09
N HIS A 149 15.29 -7.05 5.24
CA HIS A 149 16.60 -6.41 5.42
C HIS A 149 16.47 -4.88 5.48
N VAL A 150 15.76 -4.27 4.52
CA VAL A 150 15.55 -2.81 4.47
C VAL A 150 14.70 -2.33 5.66
N HIS A 151 13.75 -3.14 6.16
CA HIS A 151 12.98 -2.81 7.35
C HIS A 151 13.86 -2.73 8.60
N GLN A 152 14.74 -3.71 8.80
CA GLN A 152 15.66 -3.77 9.94
C GLN A 152 16.69 -2.65 9.92
N SER A 153 17.30 -2.40 8.75
CA SER A 153 18.37 -1.40 8.61
C SER A 153 17.94 0.04 8.90
N VAL A 154 16.63 0.36 8.77
CA VAL A 154 16.11 1.71 9.05
C VAL A 154 15.58 1.86 10.48
N ARG A 155 15.22 0.76 11.16
CA ARG A 155 14.87 0.80 12.59
C ARG A 155 16.05 1.16 13.51
N SER A 156 17.27 0.94 13.05
CA SER A 156 18.49 1.22 13.83
C SER A 156 18.85 2.72 13.85
N PHE A 157 18.06 3.59 13.24
CA PHE A 157 18.30 5.04 13.17
C PHE A 157 17.23 5.90 13.88
N PHE A 158 16.29 5.27 14.64
CA PHE A 158 15.29 5.97 15.43
C PHE A 158 15.21 5.44 16.84
#